data_9ec8c1f79a7d43de64f5cbe0382e3865
#
_entry.id   9ec8c1f79a7d43de64f5cbe0382e3865
#
_cell.length_a   1.000
_cell.length_b   1.000
_cell.length_c   1.000
_cell.angle_alpha   90.00
_cell.angle_beta   90.00
_cell.angle_gamma   90.00
#
_symmetry.space_group_name_H-M   'P 1'
#
loop_
_entity.id
_entity.type
_entity.pdbx_description
1 polymer ?
#
loop_
_entity_poly.entity_id
_entity_poly.type
_entity_poly.pdbx_seq_one_letter_code
_entity_poly.pdbx_strand_id
1 'polypeptide(L)'
;MIGYRKTYNLQPYNQQPNHMIDWYIFCNNEILLQQNEDGTFCIPSSDKCPVALKEWNTIHTIAGVNTVKVSSPLIATDENFHFTTMPLRKSWNYLPQENYDKAGKCAEIIYWDENTQYCGRCGAPMKKNTEISKRCEHCGKEVWPQLAIAVIVRITRKAQTSPTFHTSQTPQTSQTFSRRKSRRAF
;
A
#
# COMPACT_ATOMS: atom_id res chain seq x y z
N MET A 1 22.02 -37.19 1.36
CA MET A 1 21.09 -36.16 0.89
C MET A 1 19.75 -36.39 1.62
N ILE A 2 19.49 -35.59 2.66
CA ILE A 2 18.27 -35.72 3.47
C ILE A 2 17.43 -34.48 3.14
N GLY A 3 16.35 -34.72 2.36
CA GLY A 3 15.44 -33.65 1.98
C GLY A 3 14.49 -33.30 3.12
N TYR A 4 14.61 -32.13 3.69
CA TYR A 4 13.62 -31.56 4.60
C TYR A 4 12.39 -31.10 3.79
N ARG A 5 11.36 -31.92 3.70
CA ARG A 5 10.01 -31.48 3.38
C ARG A 5 9.41 -30.80 4.62
N LYS A 6 9.38 -29.47 4.66
CA LYS A 6 8.48 -28.77 5.57
C LYS A 6 7.04 -28.99 5.09
N THR A 7 6.33 -29.87 5.73
CA THR A 7 4.87 -29.97 5.62
C THR A 7 4.28 -28.78 6.37
N TYR A 8 3.76 -27.81 5.65
CA TYR A 8 2.91 -26.77 6.24
C TYR A 8 1.59 -27.44 6.60
N ASN A 9 1.37 -27.64 7.88
CA ASN A 9 0.12 -28.10 8.43
C ASN A 9 -0.88 -26.93 8.32
N LEU A 10 -1.62 -26.87 7.23
CA LEU A 10 -2.76 -25.97 7.08
C LEU A 10 -3.87 -26.52 7.98
N GLN A 11 -3.89 -26.11 9.23
CA GLN A 11 -5.03 -26.31 10.10
C GLN A 11 -6.23 -25.59 9.46
N PRO A 12 -7.40 -26.26 9.31
CA PRO A 12 -8.60 -25.57 8.87
C PRO A 12 -8.92 -24.48 9.89
N TYR A 13 -9.08 -23.25 9.38
CA TYR A 13 -9.46 -22.06 10.15
C TYR A 13 -10.78 -22.34 10.87
N ASN A 14 -10.66 -22.60 12.18
CA ASN A 14 -11.75 -23.06 13.03
C ASN A 14 -12.75 -21.90 13.18
N GLN A 15 -14.01 -22.13 12.77
CA GLN A 15 -15.13 -21.22 12.96
C GLN A 15 -15.42 -21.06 14.46
N GLN A 16 -14.87 -20.04 15.07
CA GLN A 16 -15.30 -19.62 16.41
C GLN A 16 -16.58 -18.77 16.27
N PRO A 17 -17.60 -19.01 17.11
CA PRO A 17 -18.80 -18.18 17.13
C PRO A 17 -18.45 -16.82 17.78
N ASN A 18 -18.45 -15.79 17.04
CA ASN A 18 -18.11 -14.38 17.19
C ASN A 18 -16.82 -14.00 16.47
N HIS A 19 -16.81 -14.21 15.15
CA HIS A 19 -15.65 -13.88 14.34
C HIS A 19 -15.62 -12.36 14.07
N MET A 20 -15.01 -11.61 14.96
CA MET A 20 -14.66 -10.23 14.72
C MET A 20 -13.67 -10.19 13.55
N ILE A 21 -14.02 -9.52 12.48
CA ILE A 21 -13.19 -9.35 11.28
C ILE A 21 -12.55 -7.97 11.31
N ASP A 22 -11.25 -7.92 11.02
CA ASP A 22 -10.53 -6.65 10.89
C ASP A 22 -10.93 -5.94 9.60
N TRP A 23 -11.25 -4.65 9.72
CA TRP A 23 -11.66 -3.79 8.61
C TRP A 23 -10.62 -2.74 8.30
N TYR A 24 -9.97 -2.89 7.15
CA TYR A 24 -9.03 -1.90 6.61
C TYR A 24 -9.79 -0.96 5.66
N ILE A 25 -10.19 0.20 6.18
CA ILE A 25 -11.05 1.15 5.48
C ILE A 25 -10.22 2.34 5.03
N PHE A 26 -10.33 2.68 3.76
CA PHE A 26 -9.60 3.79 3.17
C PHE A 26 -10.56 4.88 2.69
N CYS A 27 -10.23 6.13 2.99
CA CYS A 27 -10.95 7.32 2.53
C CYS A 27 -9.93 8.35 2.02
N ASN A 28 -10.04 8.81 0.78
CA ASN A 28 -9.14 9.80 0.19
C ASN A 28 -7.63 9.47 0.37
N ASN A 29 -7.23 8.21 0.20
CA ASN A 29 -5.88 7.67 0.41
C ASN A 29 -5.40 7.69 1.87
N GLU A 30 -6.28 7.93 2.81
CA GLU A 30 -6.02 7.81 4.24
C GLU A 30 -6.65 6.54 4.79
N ILE A 31 -5.98 5.91 5.75
CA ILE A 31 -6.54 4.78 6.49
C ILE A 31 -7.38 5.27 7.65
N LEU A 32 -8.51 4.62 7.89
CA LEU A 32 -9.36 4.86 9.04
C LEU A 32 -8.88 3.99 10.20
N LEU A 33 -8.66 4.62 11.34
CA LEU A 33 -8.30 3.95 12.60
C LEU A 33 -9.36 4.25 13.65
N GLN A 34 -9.60 3.28 14.50
CA GLN A 34 -10.40 3.45 15.71
C GLN A 34 -9.49 3.99 16.82
N GLN A 35 -9.96 5.04 17.51
CA GLN A 35 -9.31 5.57 18.68
C GLN A 35 -9.93 4.95 19.94
N ASN A 36 -9.10 4.35 20.79
CA ASN A 36 -9.50 3.82 22.08
C ASN A 36 -9.57 4.92 23.15
N GLU A 37 -10.20 4.62 24.27
CA GLU A 37 -10.33 5.56 25.41
C GLU A 37 -8.99 6.00 26.00
N ASP A 38 -7.98 5.15 25.91
CA ASP A 38 -6.59 5.43 26.33
C ASP A 38 -5.79 6.29 25.34
N GLY A 39 -6.42 6.71 24.23
CA GLY A 39 -5.79 7.49 23.17
C GLY A 39 -4.95 6.68 22.19
N THR A 40 -4.90 5.36 22.30
CA THR A 40 -4.23 4.49 21.33
C THR A 40 -5.09 4.30 20.08
N PHE A 41 -4.47 3.88 18.97
CA PHE A 41 -5.15 3.62 17.72
C PHE A 41 -5.05 2.13 17.35
N CYS A 42 -6.14 1.59 16.81
CA CYS A 42 -6.19 0.23 16.31
C CYS A 42 -6.97 0.14 15.00
N ILE A 43 -6.86 -1.01 14.35
CA ILE A 43 -7.73 -1.35 13.22
C ILE A 43 -9.11 -1.72 13.77
N PRO A 44 -10.19 -1.15 13.22
CA PRO A 44 -11.55 -1.52 13.63
C PRO A 44 -11.78 -3.01 13.40
N SER A 45 -12.35 -3.69 14.40
CA SER A 45 -12.70 -5.11 14.31
C SER A 45 -14.17 -5.29 14.69
N SER A 46 -14.97 -5.84 13.78
CA SER A 46 -16.42 -6.00 13.98
C SER A 46 -17.02 -7.04 13.03
N ASP A 47 -18.19 -7.54 13.35
CA ASP A 47 -18.94 -8.48 12.51
C ASP A 47 -19.39 -7.85 11.19
N LYS A 48 -19.77 -6.55 11.24
CA LYS A 48 -20.19 -5.79 10.07
C LYS A 48 -19.29 -4.59 9.85
N CYS A 49 -19.27 -4.07 8.62
CA CYS A 49 -18.50 -2.86 8.33
C CYS A 49 -18.86 -1.72 9.29
N PRO A 50 -17.91 -1.17 10.04
CA PRO A 50 -18.17 -0.16 11.06
C PRO A 50 -18.53 1.22 10.48
N VAL A 51 -18.48 1.38 9.16
CA VAL A 51 -18.91 2.59 8.46
C VAL A 51 -20.02 2.28 7.46
N ALA A 52 -20.90 3.26 7.23
CA ALA A 52 -21.97 3.13 6.26
C ALA A 52 -21.42 2.97 4.85
N LEU A 53 -21.77 1.87 4.19
CA LEU A 53 -21.39 1.59 2.81
C LEU A 53 -22.50 2.06 1.84
N LYS A 54 -22.09 2.51 0.67
CA LYS A 54 -22.96 2.79 -0.46
C LYS A 54 -22.93 1.61 -1.43
N GLU A 55 -23.93 1.50 -2.31
CA GLU A 55 -24.06 0.38 -3.25
C GLU A 55 -22.83 0.14 -4.15
N TRP A 56 -22.08 1.20 -4.43
CA TRP A 56 -20.88 1.14 -5.28
C TRP A 56 -19.59 0.82 -4.53
N ASN A 57 -19.62 0.75 -3.20
CA ASN A 57 -18.44 0.36 -2.45
C ASN A 57 -18.17 -1.14 -2.61
N THR A 58 -17.00 -1.47 -3.13
CA THR A 58 -16.58 -2.86 -3.29
C THR A 58 -15.77 -3.30 -2.07
N ILE A 59 -16.24 -4.35 -1.41
CA ILE A 59 -15.49 -4.99 -0.32
C ILE A 59 -14.58 -6.05 -0.93
N HIS A 60 -13.30 -6.01 -0.56
CA HIS A 60 -12.33 -7.05 -0.88
C HIS A 60 -11.99 -7.82 0.39
N THR A 61 -12.10 -9.14 0.35
CA THR A 61 -11.65 -10.02 1.42
C THR A 61 -10.32 -10.63 1.01
N ILE A 62 -9.29 -10.48 1.84
CA ILE A 62 -7.93 -10.89 1.52
C ILE A 62 -7.31 -11.48 2.79
N ALA A 63 -6.91 -12.76 2.74
CA ALA A 63 -6.25 -13.42 3.86
C ALA A 63 -6.98 -13.25 5.22
N GLY A 64 -8.31 -13.31 5.21
CA GLY A 64 -9.14 -13.25 6.42
C GLY A 64 -9.43 -11.84 6.95
N VAL A 65 -9.03 -10.78 6.25
CA VAL A 65 -9.39 -9.40 6.58
C VAL A 65 -10.23 -8.78 5.49
N ASN A 66 -11.07 -7.81 5.84
CA ASN A 66 -11.86 -7.06 4.88
C ASN A 66 -11.25 -5.70 4.62
N THR A 67 -11.25 -5.27 3.36
CA THR A 67 -10.85 -3.92 2.99
C THR A 67 -11.86 -3.29 2.05
N VAL A 68 -12.07 -1.99 2.21
CA VAL A 68 -12.98 -1.20 1.39
C VAL A 68 -12.49 0.22 1.25
N LYS A 69 -12.72 0.81 0.08
CA LYS A 69 -12.57 2.25 -0.12
C LYS A 69 -13.91 2.92 -0.04
N VAL A 70 -14.00 3.95 0.80
CA VAL A 70 -15.20 4.75 0.96
C VAL A 70 -14.95 6.17 0.52
N SER A 71 -16.00 6.80 0.01
CA SER A 71 -16.02 8.23 -0.27
C SER A 71 -16.55 8.97 0.96
N SER A 72 -16.02 10.13 1.25
CA SER A 72 -16.54 11.00 2.31
C SER A 72 -18.06 11.29 2.14
N PRO A 73 -18.81 11.49 3.25
CA PRO A 73 -18.39 11.49 4.64
C PRO A 73 -18.34 10.08 5.24
N LEU A 74 -17.40 9.87 6.16
CA LEU A 74 -17.34 8.67 6.98
C LEU A 74 -18.44 8.75 8.05
N ILE A 75 -19.45 7.92 7.93
CA ILE A 75 -20.51 7.81 8.92
C ILE A 75 -20.31 6.49 9.64
N ALA A 76 -20.00 6.55 10.93
CA ALA A 76 -19.95 5.37 11.78
C ALA A 76 -21.34 4.72 11.85
N THR A 77 -21.37 3.39 11.88
CA THR A 77 -22.62 2.64 12.05
C THR A 77 -23.03 2.53 13.52
N ASP A 78 -22.11 2.82 14.44
CA ASP A 78 -22.31 2.79 15.88
C ASP A 78 -21.67 4.04 16.49
N GLU A 79 -22.38 4.72 17.40
CA GLU A 79 -21.90 5.92 18.12
C GLU A 79 -20.70 5.63 19.04
N ASN A 80 -20.48 4.38 19.40
CA ASN A 80 -19.34 3.96 20.23
C ASN A 80 -18.01 3.95 19.47
N PHE A 81 -18.02 4.09 18.14
CA PHE A 81 -16.81 4.13 17.34
C PHE A 81 -16.31 5.57 17.16
N HIS A 82 -15.16 5.86 17.74
CA HIS A 82 -14.43 7.09 17.46
C HIS A 82 -13.37 6.82 16.38
N PHE A 83 -13.61 7.37 15.20
CA PHE A 83 -12.72 7.17 14.05
C PHE A 83 -11.87 8.38 13.76
N THR A 84 -10.63 8.11 13.37
CA THR A 84 -9.69 9.12 12.87
C THR A 84 -9.09 8.61 11.56
N THR A 85 -8.99 9.47 10.56
CA THR A 85 -8.26 9.16 9.33
C THR A 85 -6.86 9.73 9.38
N MET A 86 -5.92 9.00 8.81
CA MET A 86 -4.54 9.48 8.65
C MET A 86 -3.87 8.87 7.42
N PRO A 87 -2.85 9.55 6.85
CA PRO A 87 -2.05 8.97 5.79
C PRO A 87 -1.45 7.62 6.21
N LEU A 88 -1.55 6.60 5.33
CA LEU A 88 -1.06 5.24 5.63
C LEU A 88 0.39 5.26 6.16
N ARG A 89 1.27 6.08 5.55
CA ARG A 89 2.67 6.18 6.01
C ARG A 89 2.79 6.66 7.46
N LYS A 90 1.88 7.53 7.92
CA LYS A 90 1.89 8.04 9.29
C LYS A 90 1.40 6.99 10.29
N SER A 91 0.53 6.08 9.87
CA SER A 91 -0.03 5.03 10.74
C SER A 91 1.03 4.04 11.24
N TRP A 92 2.21 3.96 10.60
CA TRP A 92 3.36 3.21 11.10
C TRP A 92 3.73 3.53 12.56
N ASN A 93 3.55 4.78 12.98
CA ASN A 93 3.91 5.21 14.34
C ASN A 93 2.90 4.75 15.41
N TYR A 94 1.74 4.23 14.99
CA TYR A 94 0.61 3.92 15.86
C TYR A 94 0.17 2.46 15.81
N LEU A 95 0.43 1.79 14.70
CA LEU A 95 0.01 0.42 14.49
C LEU A 95 1.17 -0.57 14.73
N PRO A 96 0.87 -1.78 15.25
CA PRO A 96 1.81 -2.89 15.18
C PRO A 96 2.24 -3.16 13.74
N GLN A 97 3.50 -3.58 13.54
CA GLN A 97 4.06 -3.83 12.21
C GLN A 97 3.19 -4.75 11.36
N GLU A 98 2.66 -5.83 11.94
CA GLU A 98 1.80 -6.77 11.24
C GLU A 98 0.55 -6.09 10.65
N ASN A 99 -0.12 -5.22 11.43
CA ASN A 99 -1.31 -4.49 10.99
C ASN A 99 -0.96 -3.44 9.94
N TYR A 100 0.19 -2.79 10.06
CA TYR A 100 0.68 -1.86 9.06
C TYR A 100 0.98 -2.55 7.73
N ASP A 101 1.63 -3.73 7.76
CA ASP A 101 1.92 -4.52 6.57
C ASP A 101 0.64 -5.02 5.87
N LYS A 102 -0.35 -5.46 6.66
CA LYS A 102 -1.69 -5.81 6.15
C LYS A 102 -2.38 -4.59 5.52
N ALA A 103 -2.30 -3.42 6.16
CA ALA A 103 -2.87 -2.17 5.63
C ALA A 103 -2.22 -1.80 4.28
N GLY A 104 -0.90 -1.96 4.15
CA GLY A 104 -0.18 -1.76 2.89
C GLY A 104 -0.70 -2.67 1.77
N LYS A 105 -0.86 -3.96 2.04
CA LYS A 105 -1.42 -4.93 1.08
C LYS A 105 -2.86 -4.59 0.70
N CYS A 106 -3.68 -4.20 1.66
CA CYS A 106 -5.06 -3.78 1.40
C CYS A 106 -5.13 -2.56 0.49
N ALA A 107 -4.31 -1.54 0.76
CA ALA A 107 -4.23 -0.35 -0.08
C ALA A 107 -3.79 -0.68 -1.51
N GLU A 108 -2.81 -1.58 -1.67
CA GLU A 108 -2.34 -2.05 -2.97
C GLU A 108 -3.43 -2.76 -3.77
N ILE A 109 -4.21 -3.63 -3.13
CA ILE A 109 -5.31 -4.34 -3.80
C ILE A 109 -6.40 -3.38 -4.25
N ILE A 110 -6.78 -2.40 -3.42
CA ILE A 110 -7.75 -1.37 -3.80
C ILE A 110 -7.23 -0.59 -5.02
N TYR A 111 -5.98 -0.11 -4.95
CA TYR A 111 -5.36 0.61 -6.05
C TYR A 111 -5.32 -0.21 -7.34
N TRP A 112 -4.90 -1.47 -7.25
CA TRP A 112 -4.87 -2.39 -8.39
C TRP A 112 -6.27 -2.63 -8.96
N ASP A 113 -7.27 -2.86 -8.11
CA ASP A 113 -8.65 -3.08 -8.54
C ASP A 113 -9.18 -1.88 -9.33
N GLU A 114 -8.99 -0.67 -8.83
CA GLU A 114 -9.42 0.58 -9.48
C GLU A 114 -8.73 0.78 -10.86
N ASN A 115 -7.45 0.42 -10.96
CA ASN A 115 -6.66 0.63 -12.18
C ASN A 115 -6.74 -0.52 -13.19
N THR A 116 -7.44 -1.61 -12.87
CA THR A 116 -7.60 -2.78 -13.75
C THR A 116 -9.05 -3.11 -14.07
N GLN A 117 -9.89 -2.09 -14.27
CA GLN A 117 -11.29 -2.27 -14.61
C GLN A 117 -11.49 -2.77 -16.06
N TYR A 118 -10.56 -2.47 -16.95
CA TYR A 118 -10.60 -2.86 -18.34
C TYR A 118 -9.36 -3.62 -18.78
N CYS A 119 -9.54 -4.53 -19.73
CA CYS A 119 -8.45 -5.34 -20.29
C CYS A 119 -7.50 -4.50 -21.15
N GLY A 120 -6.23 -4.40 -20.77
CA GLY A 120 -5.22 -3.69 -21.58
C GLY A 120 -4.89 -4.32 -22.94
N ARG A 121 -5.51 -5.47 -23.30
CA ARG A 121 -5.34 -6.13 -24.61
C ARG A 121 -6.49 -5.85 -25.56
N CYS A 122 -7.74 -5.93 -25.10
CA CYS A 122 -8.93 -5.85 -25.94
C CYS A 122 -9.94 -4.80 -25.47
N GLY A 123 -9.69 -4.07 -24.39
CA GLY A 123 -10.58 -3.04 -23.89
C GLY A 123 -11.85 -3.54 -23.17
N ALA A 124 -12.12 -4.85 -23.16
CA ALA A 124 -13.31 -5.41 -22.52
C ALA A 124 -13.22 -5.30 -20.98
N PRO A 125 -14.36 -5.26 -20.26
CA PRO A 125 -14.36 -5.24 -18.80
C PRO A 125 -13.64 -6.46 -18.22
N MET A 126 -12.94 -6.26 -17.11
CA MET A 126 -12.28 -7.31 -16.35
C MET A 126 -13.18 -7.77 -15.20
N LYS A 127 -13.24 -9.08 -14.98
CA LYS A 127 -13.95 -9.67 -13.83
C LYS A 127 -12.99 -10.29 -12.84
N LYS A 128 -13.35 -10.23 -11.57
CA LYS A 128 -12.61 -10.88 -10.50
C LYS A 128 -12.63 -12.39 -10.72
N ASN A 129 -11.45 -13.01 -10.73
CA ASN A 129 -11.28 -14.45 -10.92
C ASN A 129 -10.87 -15.15 -9.61
N THR A 130 -9.95 -14.53 -8.85
CA THR A 130 -9.55 -14.94 -7.50
C THR A 130 -9.54 -13.73 -6.57
N GLU A 131 -9.13 -13.91 -5.32
CA GLU A 131 -8.96 -12.78 -4.36
C GLU A 131 -8.02 -11.71 -4.90
N ILE A 132 -7.01 -12.12 -5.67
CA ILE A 132 -5.92 -11.27 -6.16
C ILE A 132 -5.75 -11.31 -7.68
N SER A 133 -6.73 -11.83 -8.45
CA SER A 133 -6.65 -11.82 -9.91
C SER A 133 -7.94 -11.41 -10.57
N LYS A 134 -7.82 -10.78 -11.75
CA LYS A 134 -8.92 -10.49 -12.66
C LYS A 134 -8.68 -11.15 -14.00
N ARG A 135 -9.74 -11.65 -14.62
CA ARG A 135 -9.72 -12.27 -15.93
C ARG A 135 -10.65 -11.55 -16.90
N CYS A 136 -10.17 -11.37 -18.12
CA CYS A 136 -10.97 -10.87 -19.22
C CYS A 136 -11.80 -12.01 -19.81
N GLU A 137 -13.12 -11.89 -19.80
CA GLU A 137 -14.01 -12.90 -20.40
C GLU A 137 -13.91 -12.95 -21.92
N HIS A 138 -13.53 -11.83 -22.56
CA HIS A 138 -13.45 -11.77 -24.02
C HIS A 138 -12.17 -12.40 -24.59
N CYS A 139 -10.99 -12.10 -24.01
CA CYS A 139 -9.71 -12.57 -24.55
C CYS A 139 -8.93 -13.52 -23.64
N GLY A 140 -9.48 -13.86 -22.48
CA GLY A 140 -8.87 -14.78 -21.50
C GLY A 140 -7.64 -14.23 -20.77
N LYS A 141 -7.22 -12.97 -21.04
CA LYS A 141 -6.08 -12.38 -20.34
C LYS A 141 -6.36 -12.27 -18.84
N GLU A 142 -5.44 -12.76 -18.03
CA GLU A 142 -5.47 -12.63 -16.58
C GLU A 142 -4.41 -11.65 -16.11
N VAL A 143 -4.73 -10.89 -15.06
CA VAL A 143 -3.84 -9.89 -14.45
C VAL A 143 -3.86 -10.00 -12.94
N TRP A 144 -2.71 -9.74 -12.32
CA TRP A 144 -2.46 -9.72 -10.89
C TRP A 144 -1.89 -8.38 -10.45
N PRO A 145 -1.92 -8.02 -9.17
CA PRO A 145 -1.19 -6.87 -8.65
C PRO A 145 0.29 -6.99 -8.99
N GLN A 146 0.89 -5.90 -9.46
CA GLN A 146 2.30 -5.85 -9.80
C GLN A 146 3.07 -5.16 -8.69
N LEU A 147 4.00 -5.86 -8.07
CA LEU A 147 4.92 -5.29 -7.08
C LEU A 147 6.04 -4.54 -7.81
N ALA A 148 6.11 -3.23 -7.59
CA ALA A 148 7.25 -2.43 -8.01
C ALA A 148 8.34 -2.50 -6.94
N ILE A 149 9.39 -3.27 -7.20
CA ILE A 149 10.54 -3.41 -6.29
C ILE A 149 11.50 -2.26 -6.56
N ALA A 150 11.77 -1.43 -5.54
CA ALA A 150 12.80 -0.41 -5.57
C ALA A 150 13.97 -0.79 -4.65
N VAL A 151 15.20 -0.69 -5.15
CA VAL A 151 16.42 -0.93 -4.38
C VAL A 151 17.23 0.35 -4.30
N ILE A 152 17.59 0.76 -3.08
CA ILE A 152 18.50 1.88 -2.84
C ILE A 152 19.85 1.31 -2.44
N VAL A 153 20.88 1.57 -3.23
CA VAL A 153 22.26 1.17 -2.94
C VAL A 153 23.08 2.39 -2.54
N ARG A 154 23.65 2.36 -1.35
CA ARG A 154 24.63 3.36 -0.90
C ARG A 154 26.04 2.79 -1.06
N ILE A 155 26.82 3.39 -1.95
CA ILE A 155 28.25 3.05 -2.12
C ILE A 155 29.06 4.01 -1.28
N THR A 156 29.80 3.49 -0.30
CA THR A 156 30.72 4.28 0.52
C THR A 156 32.15 3.85 0.22
N ARG A 157 33.02 4.79 -0.15
CA ARG A 157 34.45 4.56 -0.26
C ARG A 157 35.10 4.85 1.11
N LYS A 158 35.82 3.91 1.69
CA LYS A 158 36.68 4.23 2.84
C LYS A 158 37.72 5.24 2.36
N ALA A 159 37.75 6.40 3.00
CA ALA A 159 38.85 7.34 2.76
C ALA A 159 40.15 6.65 3.15
N GLN A 160 40.98 6.33 2.16
CA GLN A 160 42.37 6.02 2.44
C GLN A 160 43.02 7.33 2.85
N THR A 161 43.45 7.44 4.09
CA THR A 161 44.34 8.51 4.55
C THR A 161 45.67 8.30 3.80
N SER A 162 45.78 8.96 2.64
CA SER A 162 47.08 9.09 2.00
C SER A 162 47.93 10.07 2.80
N PRO A 163 49.23 9.77 3.03
CA PRO A 163 50.10 10.74 3.66
C PRO A 163 50.24 11.97 2.79
N THR A 164 50.23 13.10 3.45
CA THR A 164 50.35 14.46 2.95
C THR A 164 51.35 14.62 1.80
N PHE A 165 50.84 14.85 0.58
CA PHE A 165 51.63 15.48 -0.47
C PHE A 165 51.31 16.97 -0.46
N HIS A 166 52.29 17.77 -0.10
CA HIS A 166 52.29 19.20 -0.32
C HIS A 166 52.22 19.46 -1.83
N THR A 167 51.15 19.96 -2.34
CA THR A 167 51.05 20.44 -3.72
C THR A 167 50.86 21.91 -3.72
N SER A 168 51.82 22.61 -4.33
CA SER A 168 51.88 24.02 -4.65
C SER A 168 50.63 24.52 -5.36
N GLN A 169 50.22 25.73 -5.00
CA GLN A 169 49.14 26.53 -5.54
C GLN A 169 49.23 26.69 -7.05
N THR A 170 48.14 26.41 -7.77
CA THR A 170 47.89 26.87 -9.11
C THR A 170 46.72 27.83 -9.12
N PRO A 171 46.75 28.93 -9.90
CA PRO A 171 45.79 30.02 -9.83
C PRO A 171 44.44 29.63 -10.46
N GLN A 172 43.37 30.12 -9.82
CA GLN A 172 41.99 29.97 -10.29
C GLN A 172 41.75 30.82 -11.53
N THR A 173 41.38 30.21 -12.64
CA THR A 173 40.75 30.88 -13.79
C THR A 173 39.23 30.78 -13.65
N SER A 174 38.61 31.91 -13.39
CA SER A 174 37.16 32.06 -13.38
C SER A 174 36.60 31.98 -14.80
N GLN A 175 35.88 30.92 -15.12
CA GLN A 175 35.03 30.86 -16.32
C GLN A 175 33.57 31.14 -15.94
N THR A 176 33.14 32.34 -16.30
CA THR A 176 31.74 32.77 -16.29
C THR A 176 30.98 32.07 -17.41
N PHE A 177 30.07 31.19 -17.06
CA PHE A 177 29.15 30.54 -18.00
C PHE A 177 27.96 31.49 -18.27
N SER A 178 27.98 32.16 -19.43
CA SER A 178 26.85 32.98 -19.91
C SER A 178 25.71 32.09 -20.39
N ARG A 179 24.55 32.21 -19.74
CA ARG A 179 23.32 31.52 -20.09
C ARG A 179 22.63 32.23 -21.26
N ARG A 180 22.76 31.70 -22.49
CA ARG A 180 21.96 32.16 -23.65
C ARG A 180 20.50 31.72 -23.50
N LYS A 181 19.60 32.70 -23.35
CA LYS A 181 18.15 32.52 -23.53
C LYS A 181 17.85 32.32 -25.01
N SER A 182 17.38 31.16 -25.40
CA SER A 182 16.76 30.95 -26.71
C SER A 182 15.29 31.33 -26.64
N ARG A 183 14.94 32.46 -27.29
CA ARG A 183 13.56 32.78 -27.67
C ARG A 183 13.22 31.96 -28.93
N ARG A 184 12.18 31.15 -28.87
CA ARG A 184 11.47 30.75 -30.10
C ARG A 184 10.07 31.32 -30.03
N ALA A 185 9.82 32.25 -31.00
CA ALA A 185 8.49 32.61 -31.47
C ALA A 185 8.08 31.56 -32.52
N PHE A 186 6.89 31.04 -32.38
CA PHE A 186 5.79 30.83 -33.34
C PHE A 186 4.77 29.92 -32.62
#